data_abbf63739ac3f067c7a1da44b57ae216
#
_entry.id   abbf63739ac3f067c7a1da44b57ae216
#
_cell.length_a   1.000
_cell.length_b   1.000
_cell.length_c   1.000
_cell.angle_alpha   90.00
_cell.angle_beta   90.00
_cell.angle_gamma   90.00
#
_symmetry.space_group_name_H-M   'P 1'
#
loop_
_entity.id
_entity.type
_entity.pdbx_description
1 polymer ?
#
loop_
_entity_poly.entity_id
_entity_poly.type
_entity_poly.pdbx_seq_one_letter_code
_entity_poly.pdbx_strand_id
1 'polypeptide(L)'
;ERGTYDECVLEIRKWMSLAIQFLPLEVESSTVVTLPTQWAAYATLSRITLYAASPWYNGNKFYADWQRTSDGANFISQENDNSKWGVSAAYSKYIIDSNKFELYWTPKEIDSKDLPTNEEFIKEIDPDYYEPYPKGAAGIDHYRSLTYTFSGEIPVMINPEFIYSCQMPTGDAPLVAAAPFKLGGWGGLNLVQDLIDAYQMVDGQDINESSQD
;
A
#
# COMPACT_ATOMS: atom_id res chain seq x y z
N GLU A 1 -31.66 7.19 1.91
CA GLU A 1 -30.87 7.53 3.10
C GLU A 1 -29.48 6.88 3.03
N ARG A 2 -28.48 7.44 3.72
CA ARG A 2 -27.10 6.95 3.67
C ARG A 2 -26.98 5.60 4.39
N GLY A 3 -26.31 4.61 3.76
CA GLY A 3 -25.97 3.36 4.42
C GLY A 3 -24.88 3.54 5.50
N THR A 4 -24.82 2.60 6.46
CA THR A 4 -23.70 2.51 7.39
C THR A 4 -22.43 2.13 6.64
N TYR A 5 -21.26 2.31 7.28
CA TYR A 5 -19.99 1.93 6.66
C TYR A 5 -19.95 0.42 6.33
N ASP A 6 -20.41 -0.42 7.25
CA ASP A 6 -20.45 -1.87 7.05
C ASP A 6 -21.42 -2.27 5.93
N GLU A 7 -22.60 -1.64 5.81
CA GLU A 7 -23.51 -1.83 4.69
C GLU A 7 -22.84 -1.47 3.35
N CYS A 8 -22.11 -0.34 3.29
CA CYS A 8 -21.36 0.05 2.10
C CYS A 8 -20.28 -0.98 1.74
N VAL A 9 -19.53 -1.47 2.72
CA VAL A 9 -18.50 -2.50 2.51
C VAL A 9 -19.10 -3.80 2.01
N LEU A 10 -20.26 -4.21 2.55
CA LEU A 10 -20.96 -5.41 2.08
C LEU A 10 -21.44 -5.27 0.63
N GLU A 11 -21.96 -4.11 0.24
CA GLU A 11 -22.37 -3.87 -1.16
C GLU A 11 -21.16 -3.86 -2.10
N ILE A 12 -20.06 -3.25 -1.71
CA ILE A 12 -18.81 -3.28 -2.51
C ILE A 12 -18.31 -4.72 -2.66
N ARG A 13 -18.29 -5.50 -1.58
CA ARG A 13 -17.89 -6.92 -1.65
C ARG A 13 -18.78 -7.72 -2.60
N LYS A 14 -20.08 -7.50 -2.56
CA LYS A 14 -21.05 -8.13 -3.47
C LYS A 14 -20.75 -7.79 -4.93
N TRP A 15 -20.57 -6.51 -5.25
CA TRP A 15 -20.28 -6.06 -6.61
C TRP A 15 -18.90 -6.52 -7.10
N MET A 16 -17.88 -6.53 -6.25
CA MET A 16 -16.56 -7.05 -6.60
C MET A 16 -16.60 -8.56 -6.80
N SER A 17 -17.34 -9.30 -5.98
CA SER A 17 -17.52 -10.76 -6.16
C SER A 17 -18.25 -11.08 -7.46
N LEU A 18 -19.21 -10.24 -7.87
CA LEU A 18 -19.85 -10.36 -9.17
C LEU A 18 -18.88 -10.02 -10.31
N ALA A 19 -18.12 -8.94 -10.17
CA ALA A 19 -17.12 -8.54 -11.16
C ALA A 19 -16.08 -9.64 -11.42
N ILE A 20 -15.59 -10.31 -10.38
CA ILE A 20 -14.64 -11.42 -10.48
C ILE A 20 -15.16 -12.54 -11.41
N GLN A 21 -16.48 -12.78 -11.46
CA GLN A 21 -17.05 -13.82 -12.33
C GLN A 21 -17.01 -13.46 -13.82
N PHE A 22 -16.95 -12.17 -14.16
CA PHE A 22 -16.99 -11.68 -15.54
C PHE A 22 -15.68 -11.08 -16.02
N LEU A 23 -14.79 -10.67 -15.13
CA LEU A 23 -13.49 -10.13 -15.50
C LEU A 23 -12.55 -11.24 -15.99
N PRO A 24 -11.68 -10.95 -16.97
CA PRO A 24 -10.63 -11.88 -17.34
C PRO A 24 -9.64 -12.07 -16.19
N LEU A 25 -9.05 -13.25 -16.09
CA LEU A 25 -7.99 -13.51 -15.12
C LEU A 25 -6.74 -12.67 -15.46
N GLU A 26 -6.37 -12.62 -16.72
CA GLU A 26 -5.23 -11.89 -17.27
C GLU A 26 -5.64 -11.18 -18.56
N VAL A 27 -4.94 -10.12 -18.89
CA VAL A 27 -5.09 -9.43 -20.18
C VAL A 27 -3.97 -9.89 -21.08
N GLU A 28 -4.32 -10.35 -22.29
CA GLU A 28 -3.35 -10.92 -23.26
C GLU A 28 -2.28 -9.92 -23.75
N SER A 29 -2.51 -8.63 -23.60
CA SER A 29 -1.62 -7.58 -24.06
C SER A 29 -0.97 -6.86 -22.90
N SER A 30 0.35 -6.92 -22.81
CA SER A 30 1.17 -6.14 -21.88
C SER A 30 0.98 -4.62 -22.02
N THR A 31 0.36 -4.16 -23.11
CA THR A 31 0.09 -2.74 -23.36
C THR A 31 -1.15 -2.23 -22.63
N VAL A 32 -1.90 -3.08 -21.93
CA VAL A 32 -3.22 -2.73 -21.38
C VAL A 32 -3.32 -3.03 -19.89
N VAL A 33 -2.30 -2.65 -19.12
CA VAL A 33 -2.28 -2.75 -17.64
C VAL A 33 -3.42 -1.94 -16.99
N THR A 34 -4.09 -1.11 -17.78
CA THR A 34 -5.23 -0.28 -17.36
C THR A 34 -6.57 -1.00 -17.42
N LEU A 35 -6.65 -2.19 -18.01
CA LEU A 35 -7.89 -2.95 -18.00
C LEU A 35 -8.03 -3.72 -16.69
N PRO A 36 -9.21 -3.66 -16.05
CA PRO A 36 -9.44 -4.38 -14.81
C PRO A 36 -9.43 -5.89 -15.06
N THR A 37 -8.77 -6.60 -14.15
CA THR A 37 -8.69 -8.06 -14.11
C THR A 37 -9.32 -8.59 -12.82
N GLN A 38 -9.45 -9.90 -12.71
CA GLN A 38 -9.85 -10.52 -11.43
C GLN A 38 -8.87 -10.15 -10.31
N TRP A 39 -7.57 -10.06 -10.61
CA TRP A 39 -6.55 -9.65 -9.63
C TRP A 39 -6.78 -8.23 -9.12
N ALA A 40 -7.16 -7.30 -9.98
CA ALA A 40 -7.53 -5.94 -9.58
C ALA A 40 -8.73 -5.93 -8.62
N ALA A 41 -9.73 -6.78 -8.88
CA ALA A 41 -10.89 -6.91 -8.00
C ALA A 41 -10.50 -7.52 -6.64
N TYR A 42 -9.66 -8.55 -6.61
CA TYR A 42 -9.16 -9.13 -5.35
C TYR A 42 -8.31 -8.14 -4.55
N ALA A 43 -7.43 -7.38 -5.20
CA ALA A 43 -6.62 -6.34 -4.56
C ALA A 43 -7.49 -5.22 -3.98
N THR A 44 -8.55 -4.84 -4.69
CA THR A 44 -9.55 -3.88 -4.20
C THR A 44 -10.27 -4.41 -2.97
N LEU A 45 -10.68 -5.69 -2.98
CA LEU A 45 -11.31 -6.35 -1.82
C LEU A 45 -10.37 -6.41 -0.62
N SER A 46 -9.10 -6.77 -0.82
CA SER A 46 -8.08 -6.75 0.23
C SER A 46 -7.99 -5.38 0.89
N ARG A 47 -7.85 -4.32 0.11
CA ARG A 47 -7.73 -2.93 0.61
C ARG A 47 -8.97 -2.48 1.36
N ILE A 48 -10.16 -2.67 0.80
CA ILE A 48 -11.43 -2.22 1.41
C ILE A 48 -11.70 -2.96 2.72
N THR A 49 -11.45 -4.26 2.75
CA THR A 49 -11.65 -5.06 3.98
C THR A 49 -10.59 -4.76 5.04
N LEU A 50 -9.37 -4.37 4.65
CA LEU A 50 -8.34 -3.88 5.55
C LEU A 50 -8.79 -2.59 6.25
N TYR A 51 -9.30 -1.62 5.51
CA TYR A 51 -9.85 -0.40 6.10
C TYR A 51 -11.05 -0.71 7.01
N ALA A 52 -11.93 -1.62 6.59
CA ALA A 52 -13.09 -2.00 7.41
C ALA A 52 -12.70 -2.72 8.73
N ALA A 53 -11.55 -3.36 8.78
CA ALA A 53 -10.99 -3.98 9.98
C ALA A 53 -10.29 -2.96 10.91
N SER A 54 -9.86 -1.82 10.36
CA SER A 54 -9.08 -0.82 11.09
C SER A 54 -9.86 -0.22 12.27
N PRO A 55 -9.18 0.24 13.33
CA PRO A 55 -9.83 0.88 14.49
C PRO A 55 -10.66 2.12 14.14
N TRP A 56 -10.43 2.74 12.98
CA TRP A 56 -11.23 3.88 12.50
C TRP A 56 -12.69 3.51 12.22
N TYR A 57 -12.93 2.29 11.70
CA TYR A 57 -14.23 1.85 11.23
C TYR A 57 -14.78 0.63 11.98
N ASN A 58 -14.00 0.10 12.92
CA ASN A 58 -14.30 -1.13 13.64
C ASN A 58 -14.17 -0.91 15.15
N GLY A 59 -15.28 -0.60 15.81
CA GLY A 59 -15.34 -0.34 17.24
C GLY A 59 -14.96 1.09 17.64
N ASN A 60 -15.08 2.06 16.74
CA ASN A 60 -14.70 3.44 17.02
C ASN A 60 -15.81 4.23 17.74
N LYS A 61 -15.67 4.31 19.04
CA LYS A 61 -16.63 5.03 19.92
C LYS A 61 -16.62 6.55 19.77
N PHE A 62 -15.63 7.12 19.09
CA PHE A 62 -15.60 8.55 18.80
C PHE A 62 -16.81 9.00 17.96
N TYR A 63 -17.36 8.09 17.15
CA TYR A 63 -18.52 8.33 16.30
C TYR A 63 -19.83 7.79 16.88
N ALA A 64 -19.93 7.56 18.18
CA ALA A 64 -21.12 6.97 18.81
C ALA A 64 -22.40 7.81 18.59
N ASP A 65 -22.29 9.13 18.53
CA ASP A 65 -23.42 10.04 18.31
C ASP A 65 -23.79 10.21 16.84
N TRP A 66 -22.99 9.64 15.91
CA TRP A 66 -23.25 9.75 14.49
C TRP A 66 -24.13 8.59 14.01
N GLN A 67 -25.44 8.84 14.09
CA GLN A 67 -26.46 7.82 13.85
C GLN A 67 -27.35 8.17 12.66
N ARG A 68 -27.85 7.14 12.01
CA ARG A 68 -28.85 7.25 10.95
C ARG A 68 -30.21 7.62 11.56
N THR A 69 -30.84 8.66 11.02
CA THR A 69 -32.05 9.25 11.62
C THR A 69 -33.26 8.31 11.56
N SER A 70 -33.35 7.45 10.55
CA SER A 70 -34.52 6.59 10.32
C SER A 70 -34.63 5.43 11.32
N ASP A 71 -33.52 4.87 11.77
CA ASP A 71 -33.50 3.66 12.60
C ASP A 71 -32.52 3.71 13.78
N GLY A 72 -31.77 4.80 13.92
CA GLY A 72 -30.79 4.96 15.00
C GLY A 72 -29.49 4.13 14.82
N ALA A 73 -29.31 3.49 13.67
CA ALA A 73 -28.08 2.71 13.42
C ALA A 73 -26.84 3.61 13.38
N ASN A 74 -25.78 3.22 14.07
CA ASN A 74 -24.52 3.94 14.03
C ASN A 74 -23.89 3.82 12.62
N PHE A 75 -23.44 4.94 12.04
CA PHE A 75 -22.76 4.92 10.74
C PHE A 75 -21.42 4.18 10.80
N ILE A 76 -20.74 4.21 11.96
CA ILE A 76 -19.51 3.46 12.24
C ILE A 76 -19.81 2.45 13.34
N SER A 77 -19.34 1.20 13.15
CA SER A 77 -19.51 0.15 14.17
C SER A 77 -18.93 0.56 15.52
N GLN A 78 -19.71 0.37 16.58
CA GLN A 78 -19.31 0.67 17.96
C GLN A 78 -18.69 -0.53 18.67
N GLU A 79 -18.79 -1.71 18.07
CA GLU A 79 -18.20 -2.95 18.56
C GLU A 79 -17.04 -3.39 17.65
N ASN A 80 -15.95 -3.82 18.28
CA ASN A 80 -14.80 -4.34 17.55
C ASN A 80 -15.02 -5.79 17.14
N ASP A 81 -14.94 -6.05 15.85
CA ASP A 81 -15.00 -7.40 15.27
C ASP A 81 -13.64 -7.79 14.68
N ASN A 82 -12.87 -8.58 15.42
CA ASN A 82 -11.55 -9.04 14.98
C ASN A 82 -11.61 -10.00 13.76
N SER A 83 -12.77 -10.58 13.43
CA SER A 83 -12.90 -11.44 12.25
C SER A 83 -12.68 -10.67 10.93
N LYS A 84 -12.91 -9.36 10.91
CA LYS A 84 -12.66 -8.49 9.76
C LYS A 84 -11.20 -8.54 9.29
N TRP A 85 -10.23 -8.65 10.21
CA TRP A 85 -8.81 -8.82 9.86
C TRP A 85 -8.56 -10.12 9.10
N GLY A 86 -9.21 -11.21 9.51
CA GLY A 86 -9.14 -12.51 8.84
C GLY A 86 -9.64 -12.45 7.39
N VAL A 87 -10.71 -11.67 7.15
CA VAL A 87 -11.26 -11.48 5.80
C VAL A 87 -10.25 -10.75 4.90
N SER A 88 -9.63 -9.67 5.39
CA SER A 88 -8.60 -8.94 4.64
C SER A 88 -7.38 -9.81 4.37
N ALA A 89 -6.90 -10.52 5.38
CA ALA A 89 -5.78 -11.44 5.25
C ALA A 89 -6.04 -12.54 4.21
N ALA A 90 -7.27 -13.06 4.14
CA ALA A 90 -7.63 -14.07 3.15
C ALA A 90 -7.53 -13.57 1.70
N TYR A 91 -8.00 -12.35 1.41
CA TYR A 91 -7.86 -11.76 0.08
C TYR A 91 -6.40 -11.46 -0.27
N SER A 92 -5.62 -10.92 0.67
CA SER A 92 -4.18 -10.67 0.47
C SER A 92 -3.43 -11.97 0.24
N LYS A 93 -3.68 -12.98 1.06
CA LYS A 93 -3.05 -14.29 0.94
C LYS A 93 -3.37 -14.96 -0.40
N TYR A 94 -4.59 -14.84 -0.90
CA TYR A 94 -4.98 -15.40 -2.20
C TYR A 94 -4.12 -14.83 -3.34
N ILE A 95 -3.82 -13.52 -3.31
CA ILE A 95 -2.94 -12.87 -4.30
C ILE A 95 -1.50 -13.35 -4.12
N ILE A 96 -0.99 -13.38 -2.89
CA ILE A 96 0.38 -13.82 -2.58
C ILE A 96 0.60 -15.27 -3.03
N ASP A 97 -0.31 -16.17 -2.66
CA ASP A 97 -0.21 -17.60 -2.99
C ASP A 97 -0.33 -17.87 -4.51
N SER A 98 -0.81 -16.92 -5.29
CA SER A 98 -0.87 -17.05 -6.74
C SER A 98 0.50 -17.06 -7.41
N ASN A 99 1.52 -16.48 -6.77
CA ASN A 99 2.87 -16.25 -7.30
C ASN A 99 2.86 -15.53 -8.66
N LYS A 100 1.87 -14.66 -8.91
CA LYS A 100 1.74 -13.88 -10.13
C LYS A 100 2.43 -12.53 -10.05
N PHE A 101 2.63 -12.03 -8.84
CA PHE A 101 3.22 -10.73 -8.55
C PHE A 101 4.42 -10.94 -7.64
N GLU A 102 5.44 -10.13 -7.86
CA GLU A 102 6.70 -10.17 -7.12
C GLU A 102 7.08 -8.73 -6.73
N LEU A 103 7.82 -8.57 -5.65
CA LEU A 103 8.43 -7.29 -5.35
C LEU A 103 9.51 -7.01 -6.39
N TYR A 104 9.51 -5.79 -6.94
CA TYR A 104 10.57 -5.35 -7.84
C TYR A 104 11.87 -5.17 -7.06
N TRP A 105 12.94 -5.67 -7.60
CA TRP A 105 14.26 -5.52 -7.01
C TRP A 105 15.35 -5.33 -8.08
N THR A 106 16.39 -4.62 -7.70
CA THR A 106 17.59 -4.35 -8.50
C THR A 106 18.80 -4.93 -7.81
N PRO A 107 19.69 -5.65 -8.50
CA PRO A 107 20.91 -6.17 -7.90
C PRO A 107 21.81 -5.04 -7.41
N LYS A 108 22.59 -5.31 -6.35
CA LYS A 108 23.58 -4.36 -5.82
C LYS A 108 24.66 -4.12 -6.87
N GLU A 109 24.98 -2.85 -7.11
CA GLU A 109 26.05 -2.37 -7.96
C GLU A 109 27.15 -1.72 -7.11
N ILE A 110 28.23 -1.27 -7.76
CA ILE A 110 29.40 -0.71 -7.07
C ILE A 110 29.11 0.61 -6.34
N ASP A 111 28.11 1.35 -6.81
CA ASP A 111 27.67 2.63 -6.26
C ASP A 111 26.37 2.52 -5.43
N SER A 112 25.88 1.30 -5.21
CA SER A 112 24.72 1.05 -4.36
C SER A 112 25.02 1.41 -2.90
N LYS A 113 23.99 1.93 -2.22
CA LYS A 113 24.09 2.20 -0.78
C LYS A 113 24.30 0.91 0.01
N ASP A 114 25.05 1.04 1.08
CA ASP A 114 25.20 -0.07 2.03
C ASP A 114 23.92 -0.24 2.86
N LEU A 115 23.73 -1.45 3.39
CA LEU A 115 22.67 -1.74 4.33
C LEU A 115 22.86 -0.93 5.63
N PRO A 116 21.80 -0.70 6.40
CA PRO A 116 21.90 -0.02 7.69
C PRO A 116 22.97 -0.62 8.60
N THR A 117 23.64 0.21 9.39
CA THR A 117 24.83 -0.17 10.17
C THR A 117 24.53 -0.74 11.55
N ASN A 118 23.32 -0.50 12.09
CA ASN A 118 22.94 -1.02 13.40
C ASN A 118 22.41 -2.45 13.29
N GLU A 119 23.33 -3.39 13.07
CA GLU A 119 22.97 -4.80 12.87
C GLU A 119 22.20 -5.42 14.05
N GLU A 120 22.52 -5.01 15.27
CA GLU A 120 21.92 -5.57 16.48
C GLU A 120 20.42 -5.21 16.53
N PHE A 121 20.08 -3.93 16.30
CA PHE A 121 18.72 -3.44 16.26
C PHE A 121 17.93 -4.03 15.07
N ILE A 122 18.52 -4.05 13.88
CA ILE A 122 17.86 -4.60 12.68
C ILE A 122 17.57 -6.08 12.85
N LYS A 123 18.49 -6.87 13.41
CA LYS A 123 18.28 -8.30 13.66
C LYS A 123 17.26 -8.60 14.76
N GLU A 124 16.98 -7.66 15.64
CA GLU A 124 15.87 -7.78 16.60
C GLU A 124 14.52 -7.72 15.90
N ILE A 125 14.40 -6.86 14.87
CA ILE A 125 13.17 -6.69 14.07
C ILE A 125 13.04 -7.81 13.03
N ASP A 126 14.12 -8.05 12.28
CA ASP A 126 14.21 -9.07 11.24
C ASP A 126 15.56 -9.81 11.32
N PRO A 127 15.60 -11.00 11.94
CA PRO A 127 16.82 -11.78 12.07
C PRO A 127 17.51 -12.13 10.76
N ASP A 128 16.74 -12.20 9.69
CA ASP A 128 17.20 -12.63 8.37
C ASP A 128 17.57 -11.45 7.44
N TYR A 129 17.41 -10.20 7.89
CA TYR A 129 17.60 -9.01 7.07
C TYR A 129 18.91 -8.95 6.29
N TYR A 130 20.01 -9.41 6.88
CA TYR A 130 21.34 -9.42 6.25
C TYR A 130 21.64 -10.68 5.44
N GLU A 131 20.70 -11.61 5.36
CA GLU A 131 20.83 -12.77 4.49
C GLU A 131 20.64 -12.36 3.01
N PRO A 132 21.17 -13.17 2.05
CA PRO A 132 20.94 -12.92 0.63
C PRO A 132 19.46 -12.88 0.26
N TYR A 133 19.10 -11.99 -0.67
CA TYR A 133 17.76 -11.98 -1.26
C TYR A 133 17.44 -13.34 -1.92
N PRO A 134 16.22 -13.90 -1.83
CA PRO A 134 15.01 -13.29 -1.30
C PRO A 134 14.76 -13.47 0.21
N LYS A 135 15.68 -14.10 0.94
CA LYS A 135 15.50 -14.33 2.38
C LYS A 135 15.67 -13.03 3.17
N GLY A 136 16.65 -12.22 2.80
CA GLY A 136 16.91 -10.93 3.38
C GLY A 136 17.22 -9.88 2.31
N ALA A 137 17.90 -8.80 2.67
CA ALA A 137 18.16 -7.65 1.82
C ALA A 137 19.58 -7.62 1.20
N ALA A 138 20.44 -8.59 1.54
CA ALA A 138 21.79 -8.58 1.01
C ALA A 138 21.83 -8.93 -0.49
N GLY A 139 22.66 -8.19 -1.23
CA GLY A 139 22.82 -8.40 -2.68
C GLY A 139 21.85 -7.63 -3.56
N ILE A 140 20.94 -6.85 -2.97
CA ILE A 140 20.06 -5.94 -3.71
C ILE A 140 20.42 -4.47 -3.45
N ASP A 141 20.09 -3.61 -4.40
CA ASP A 141 20.07 -2.16 -4.21
C ASP A 141 18.67 -1.76 -3.71
N HIS A 142 18.51 -1.63 -2.41
CA HIS A 142 17.23 -1.32 -1.78
C HIS A 142 16.73 0.09 -2.15
N TYR A 143 17.63 1.04 -2.35
CA TYR A 143 17.28 2.41 -2.74
C TYR A 143 16.72 2.44 -4.17
N ARG A 144 17.43 1.86 -5.14
CA ARG A 144 16.96 1.77 -6.54
C ARG A 144 15.71 0.90 -6.66
N SER A 145 15.64 -0.21 -5.95
CA SER A 145 14.45 -1.07 -5.93
C SER A 145 13.20 -0.30 -5.54
N LEU A 146 13.27 0.50 -4.48
CA LEU A 146 12.15 1.34 -4.06
C LEU A 146 11.89 2.49 -5.02
N THR A 147 12.93 3.27 -5.38
CA THR A 147 12.74 4.50 -6.17
C THR A 147 12.27 4.21 -7.58
N TYR A 148 12.78 3.18 -8.23
CA TYR A 148 12.41 2.84 -9.62
C TYR A 148 10.95 2.43 -9.74
N THR A 149 10.39 1.79 -8.71
CA THR A 149 8.96 1.46 -8.66
C THR A 149 8.08 2.72 -8.70
N PHE A 150 8.52 3.82 -8.08
CA PHE A 150 7.72 5.05 -7.96
C PHE A 150 8.14 6.17 -8.91
N SER A 151 9.38 6.19 -9.39
CA SER A 151 9.90 7.26 -10.25
C SER A 151 9.50 7.12 -11.72
N GLY A 152 8.97 5.96 -12.12
CA GLY A 152 8.66 5.66 -13.52
C GLY A 152 9.86 5.17 -14.34
N GLU A 153 11.02 4.94 -13.73
CA GLU A 153 12.18 4.31 -14.40
C GLU A 153 11.83 2.92 -14.92
N ILE A 154 10.98 2.20 -14.19
CA ILE A 154 10.43 0.93 -14.66
C ILE A 154 9.05 1.18 -15.24
N PRO A 155 8.85 0.93 -16.54
CA PRO A 155 7.52 1.02 -17.13
C PRO A 155 6.52 0.12 -16.40
N VAL A 156 5.34 0.67 -16.10
CA VAL A 156 4.26 -0.04 -15.38
C VAL A 156 3.95 -1.42 -15.97
N MET A 157 4.08 -1.56 -17.29
CA MET A 157 3.79 -2.81 -18.01
C MET A 157 4.74 -3.96 -17.71
N ILE A 158 5.94 -3.67 -17.23
CA ILE A 158 6.96 -4.69 -16.92
C ILE A 158 7.32 -4.73 -15.45
N ASN A 159 6.73 -3.86 -14.63
CA ASN A 159 6.94 -3.87 -13.19
C ASN A 159 6.12 -5.00 -12.55
N PRO A 160 6.77 -6.00 -11.93
CA PRO A 160 6.08 -7.18 -11.39
C PRO A 160 5.19 -6.88 -10.18
N GLU A 161 5.32 -5.71 -9.55
CA GLU A 161 4.48 -5.31 -8.43
C GLU A 161 3.09 -4.82 -8.84
N PHE A 162 2.93 -4.35 -10.10
CA PHE A 162 1.69 -3.72 -10.51
C PHE A 162 0.58 -4.74 -10.80
N ILE A 163 -0.47 -4.69 -10.01
CA ILE A 163 -1.69 -5.47 -10.23
C ILE A 163 -2.64 -4.75 -11.17
N TYR A 164 -2.76 -3.43 -10.99
CA TYR A 164 -3.63 -2.56 -11.78
C TYR A 164 -3.12 -1.12 -11.71
N SER A 165 -3.10 -0.45 -12.83
CA SER A 165 -2.71 0.95 -12.93
C SER A 165 -3.73 1.78 -13.69
N CYS A 166 -4.04 2.94 -13.18
CA CYS A 166 -4.83 3.94 -13.90
C CYS A 166 -3.88 4.89 -14.62
N GLN A 167 -3.87 4.83 -15.96
CA GLN A 167 -3.15 5.84 -16.74
C GLN A 167 -3.98 7.11 -16.77
N MET A 168 -3.50 8.12 -16.08
CA MET A 168 -4.00 9.48 -16.29
C MET A 168 -3.05 10.20 -17.27
N PRO A 169 -3.59 11.02 -18.18
CA PRO A 169 -2.74 11.93 -18.92
C PRO A 169 -2.02 12.82 -17.91
N THR A 170 -0.72 12.64 -17.79
CA THR A 170 0.11 13.41 -16.87
C THR A 170 0.34 14.78 -17.46
N GLY A 171 -0.36 15.78 -16.95
CA GLY A 171 0.12 17.15 -17.02
C GLY A 171 1.17 17.39 -15.92
N ASP A 172 1.95 18.44 -16.04
CA ASP A 172 2.99 18.82 -15.05
C ASP A 172 2.41 19.20 -13.66
N ALA A 173 1.09 19.27 -13.53
CA ALA A 173 0.40 19.75 -12.34
C ALA A 173 0.77 19.01 -11.03
N PRO A 174 0.90 17.67 -10.98
CA PRO A 174 1.31 16.99 -9.75
C PRO A 174 2.75 17.34 -9.33
N LEU A 175 3.68 17.44 -10.29
CA LEU A 175 5.07 17.81 -10.02
C LEU A 175 5.17 19.25 -9.53
N VAL A 176 4.45 20.17 -10.18
CA VAL A 176 4.40 21.59 -9.77
C VAL A 176 3.73 21.73 -8.40
N ALA A 177 2.69 20.96 -8.09
CA ALA A 177 2.03 20.98 -6.79
C ALA A 177 2.95 20.47 -5.66
N ALA A 178 3.80 19.47 -5.93
CA ALA A 178 4.72 18.91 -4.95
C ALA A 178 6.02 19.71 -4.78
N ALA A 179 6.47 20.41 -5.84
CA ALA A 179 7.73 21.13 -5.82
C ALA A 179 7.69 22.34 -4.86
N PRO A 180 8.82 22.65 -4.17
CA PRO A 180 8.94 23.84 -3.33
C PRO A 180 8.80 25.14 -4.11
N PHE A 181 8.30 26.20 -3.47
CA PHE A 181 8.16 27.53 -4.07
C PHE A 181 9.45 28.06 -4.69
N LYS A 182 10.60 27.80 -4.06
CA LYS A 182 11.91 28.23 -4.56
C LYS A 182 12.31 27.59 -5.90
N LEU A 183 11.69 26.44 -6.22
CA LEU A 183 11.90 25.73 -7.49
C LEU A 183 10.73 25.95 -8.48
N GLY A 184 9.89 26.97 -8.22
CA GLY A 184 8.75 27.30 -9.08
C GLY A 184 7.50 26.45 -8.83
N GLY A 185 7.49 25.66 -7.78
CA GLY A 185 6.35 24.84 -7.40
C GLY A 185 5.34 25.57 -6.51
N TRP A 186 4.24 24.90 -6.21
CA TRP A 186 3.16 25.45 -5.37
C TRP A 186 3.26 25.06 -3.90
N GLY A 187 4.11 24.07 -3.55
CA GLY A 187 4.24 23.56 -2.20
C GLY A 187 2.93 23.03 -1.58
N GLY A 188 2.01 22.59 -2.44
CA GLY A 188 0.65 22.19 -2.02
C GLY A 188 0.51 20.72 -1.64
N LEU A 189 1.50 19.89 -1.96
CA LEU A 189 1.54 18.47 -1.55
C LEU A 189 2.67 18.29 -0.55
N ASN A 190 2.32 17.91 0.66
CA ASN A 190 3.28 17.66 1.73
C ASN A 190 3.03 16.28 2.32
N LEU A 191 4.09 15.67 2.86
CA LEU A 191 3.97 14.45 3.64
C LEU A 191 3.37 14.78 5.00
N VAL A 192 2.55 13.86 5.52
CA VAL A 192 2.11 13.93 6.91
C VAL A 192 3.27 13.56 7.84
N GLN A 193 3.30 14.15 9.03
CA GLN A 193 4.40 13.96 9.98
C GLN A 193 4.60 12.49 10.35
N ASP A 194 3.50 11.77 10.60
CA ASP A 194 3.53 10.33 10.93
C ASP A 194 4.24 9.49 9.85
N LEU A 195 4.13 9.88 8.57
CA LEU A 195 4.85 9.20 7.49
C LEU A 195 6.34 9.54 7.52
N ILE A 196 6.69 10.78 7.81
CA ILE A 196 8.11 11.19 7.94
C ILE A 196 8.75 10.44 9.11
N ASP A 197 8.06 10.36 10.24
CA ASP A 197 8.55 9.71 11.46
C ASP A 197 8.67 8.17 11.29
N ALA A 198 7.96 7.59 10.32
CA ALA A 198 8.08 6.17 9.98
C ALA A 198 9.33 5.82 9.16
N TYR A 199 10.04 6.83 8.61
CA TYR A 199 11.31 6.59 7.93
C TYR A 199 12.46 6.49 8.93
N GLN A 200 13.23 5.43 8.82
CA GLN A 200 14.37 5.19 9.67
C GLN A 200 15.64 5.90 9.14
N MET A 201 16.53 6.22 10.04
CA MET A 201 17.85 6.75 9.74
C MET A 201 18.79 5.65 9.20
N VAL A 202 19.98 6.03 8.75
CA VAL A 202 20.96 5.08 8.14
C VAL A 202 21.35 3.93 9.09
N ASP A 203 21.25 4.15 10.40
CA ASP A 203 21.49 3.15 11.43
C ASP A 203 20.29 2.25 11.73
N GLY A 204 19.15 2.46 11.02
CA GLY A 204 17.92 1.71 11.20
C GLY A 204 17.08 2.11 12.41
N GLN A 205 17.44 3.20 13.10
CA GLN A 205 16.65 3.77 14.21
C GLN A 205 15.75 4.88 13.76
N ASP A 206 14.73 5.19 14.56
CA ASP A 206 13.86 6.33 14.33
C ASP A 206 14.65 7.65 14.41
N ILE A 207 14.19 8.67 13.69
CA ILE A 207 14.87 9.97 13.58
C ILE A 207 15.19 10.61 14.94
N ASN A 208 14.36 10.36 15.95
CA ASN A 208 14.53 10.91 17.31
C ASN A 208 15.46 10.05 18.19
N GLU A 209 15.80 8.85 17.77
CA GLU A 209 16.62 7.89 18.52
C GLU A 209 17.98 7.67 17.90
N SER A 210 18.13 8.03 16.63
CA SER A 210 19.39 7.94 15.90
C SER A 210 20.44 8.90 16.48
N SER A 211 21.68 8.43 16.56
CA SER A 211 22.85 9.27 16.87
C SER A 211 23.47 9.91 15.63
N GLN A 212 22.89 9.71 14.45
CA GLN A 212 23.37 10.20 13.17
C GLN A 212 22.53 11.40 12.75
N ASP A 213 23.18 12.54 12.51
CA ASP A 213 22.59 13.77 11.98
C ASP A 213 22.38 13.70 10.46
#